data_629ec1f6a36f7a199cac300f14bae565
#
_entry.id   629ec1f6a36f7a199cac300f14bae565
#
_cell.length_a   1.000
_cell.length_b   1.000
_cell.length_c   1.000
_cell.angle_alpha   90.00
_cell.angle_beta   90.00
_cell.angle_gamma   90.00
#
_symmetry.space_group_name_H-M   'P 1'
#
loop_
_entity.id
_entity.type
_entity.pdbx_description
1 polymer ?
#
loop_
_entity_poly.entity_id
_entity_poly.type
_entity_poly.pdbx_seq_one_letter_code
_entity_poly.pdbx_strand_id
1 'polypeptide(L)'
;MSVRRWFGFCAALVAASVTLAGCAQAPESGGTDAAAEACVRMVTNSGGLEDRSFNQSSWEGLQEAEAEYGIEAEALVSTGETDLAPNVEQAVASGCGLIVTVGFELADATLEHAAANPEIAFAIVDETVDAENVKPVVFDTAQASYLAGYLAAGVSRTGVVATFGGGNQPPVTLFMDGFVDGVAKYNEVHGTAVRALGWDKAEQDGAFTGDFEDINKGKALTEGFIDQGADVILPVAGQVGEGAASAAVERGGVSVIWVDSDGYETLSAEFRPVILTSVLKRTQDAMVQIVGDVLDDAFTSEPYVGTLENGGVEIAPYHDLAPLVTPELDAEIDGLRQAIISGDVEVESPSAP
;
A
#
# COMPACT_ATOMS: atom_id res chain seq x y z
N MET A 1 20.76 42.17 85.41
CA MET A 1 21.04 41.22 86.52
C MET A 1 21.57 39.95 85.89
N SER A 2 22.90 39.85 86.00
CA SER A 2 23.65 38.83 86.76
C SER A 2 23.72 37.45 86.04
N VAL A 3 24.76 37.17 85.40
CA VAL A 3 26.06 36.57 85.83
C VAL A 3 25.99 35.03 85.90
N ARG A 4 26.76 34.31 85.20
CA ARG A 4 28.11 33.57 85.34
C ARG A 4 28.15 32.38 84.43
N ARG A 5 29.13 32.29 83.52
CA ARG A 5 30.46 31.70 83.56
C ARG A 5 30.51 30.34 84.29
N TRP A 6 30.96 29.26 83.62
CA TRP A 6 32.19 28.53 83.93
C TRP A 6 32.63 27.58 82.87
N PHE A 7 33.95 27.51 82.80
CA PHE A 7 34.91 26.80 82.01
C PHE A 7 34.88 25.26 82.20
N GLY A 8 35.32 24.52 81.19
CA GLY A 8 35.80 23.15 81.36
C GLY A 8 36.52 22.65 80.10
N PHE A 9 37.78 22.42 80.24
CA PHE A 9 38.84 22.08 79.30
C PHE A 9 38.87 20.58 78.86
N CYS A 10 39.60 20.35 77.73
CA CYS A 10 40.30 19.16 77.26
C CYS A 10 39.51 18.01 76.64
N ALA A 11 39.84 17.56 75.46
CA ALA A 11 41.06 16.89 74.99
C ALA A 11 40.93 16.59 73.46
N ALA A 12 42.07 16.74 72.82
CA ALA A 12 42.24 16.41 71.41
C ALA A 12 42.30 14.90 71.18
N LEU A 13 41.57 14.44 70.12
CA LEU A 13 41.86 13.17 69.48
C LEU A 13 41.81 13.38 68.00
N VAL A 14 42.93 13.29 67.35
CA VAL A 14 43.08 13.28 65.88
C VAL A 14 42.65 11.90 65.37
N ALA A 15 41.58 11.88 64.60
CA ALA A 15 41.24 10.70 63.80
C ALA A 15 41.35 11.06 62.31
N ALA A 16 42.31 10.44 61.65
CA ALA A 16 42.57 10.54 60.24
C ALA A 16 41.43 9.89 59.48
N SER A 17 40.64 10.71 58.77
CA SER A 17 39.59 10.21 57.83
C SER A 17 40.21 10.04 56.46
N VAL A 18 40.39 8.79 56.08
CA VAL A 18 40.73 8.39 54.70
C VAL A 18 39.49 8.60 53.86
N THR A 19 39.47 9.62 52.99
CA THR A 19 38.46 9.81 51.95
C THR A 19 38.79 8.86 50.79
N LEU A 20 38.06 7.74 50.69
CA LEU A 20 37.95 7.00 49.43
C LEU A 20 37.13 7.87 48.45
N ALA A 21 37.83 8.43 47.46
CA ALA A 21 37.22 8.94 46.26
C ALA A 21 36.76 7.73 45.43
N GLY A 22 35.50 7.30 45.61
CA GLY A 22 34.82 6.43 44.69
C GLY A 22 34.47 7.24 43.43
N CYS A 23 35.19 6.99 42.33
CA CYS A 23 34.64 7.36 41.00
C CYS A 23 33.33 6.62 40.81
N ALA A 24 32.23 7.29 41.07
CA ALA A 24 30.95 6.87 40.52
C ALA A 24 31.05 7.09 39.01
N GLN A 25 31.23 6.00 38.26
CA GLN A 25 30.96 5.98 36.83
C GLN A 25 29.52 6.43 36.65
N ALA A 26 29.30 7.51 35.88
CA ALA A 26 27.97 7.88 35.42
C ALA A 26 27.40 6.67 34.67
N PRO A 27 26.13 6.35 34.82
CA PRO A 27 25.51 5.34 33.96
C PRO A 27 25.78 5.78 32.52
N GLU A 28 26.43 4.93 31.75
CA GLU A 28 26.50 5.08 30.31
C GLU A 28 25.06 5.15 29.84
N SER A 29 24.71 6.24 29.19
CA SER A 29 23.43 6.39 28.49
C SER A 29 23.47 5.46 27.27
N GLY A 30 23.17 4.19 27.51
CA GLY A 30 22.76 3.26 26.45
C GLY A 30 21.35 3.61 25.99
N GLY A 31 21.21 4.70 25.27
CA GLY A 31 19.90 5.19 24.88
C GLY A 31 19.87 5.83 23.50
N THR A 32 20.95 5.76 22.72
CA THR A 32 20.95 6.36 21.38
C THR A 32 20.81 5.32 20.26
N ASP A 33 21.16 4.07 20.48
CA ASP A 33 21.07 3.04 19.43
C ASP A 33 19.67 2.42 19.35
N ALA A 34 19.03 2.11 20.48
CA ALA A 34 17.69 1.54 20.51
C ALA A 34 16.56 2.49 20.01
N ALA A 35 16.79 3.81 20.06
CA ALA A 35 15.79 4.77 19.55
C ALA A 35 15.92 4.98 18.04
N ALA A 36 17.11 4.77 17.46
CA ALA A 36 17.31 4.79 16.01
C ALA A 36 16.73 3.53 15.34
N GLU A 37 16.75 2.39 16.04
CA GLU A 37 16.14 1.12 15.58
C GLU A 37 14.61 1.12 15.66
N ALA A 38 14.03 2.01 16.45
CA ALA A 38 12.59 2.09 16.69
C ALA A 38 11.87 3.16 15.85
N CYS A 39 12.43 3.55 14.71
CA CYS A 39 11.74 4.50 13.81
C CYS A 39 11.74 4.04 12.35
N VAL A 40 10.72 4.48 11.62
CA VAL A 40 10.54 4.24 10.20
C VAL A 40 10.32 5.55 9.45
N ARG A 41 10.89 5.64 8.26
CA ARG A 41 10.62 6.73 7.31
C ARG A 41 10.02 6.18 6.04
N MET A 42 8.91 6.77 5.61
CA MET A 42 8.28 6.46 4.35
C MET A 42 8.55 7.56 3.34
N VAL A 43 8.87 7.20 2.10
CA VAL A 43 8.97 8.13 0.98
C VAL A 43 7.88 7.79 -0.03
N THR A 44 7.01 8.76 -0.33
CA THR A 44 5.93 8.57 -1.31
C THR A 44 6.41 8.85 -2.74
N ASN A 45 5.71 8.26 -3.72
CA ASN A 45 5.72 8.82 -5.07
C ASN A 45 4.89 10.13 -5.11
N SER A 46 4.57 10.65 -6.31
CA SER A 46 3.94 11.96 -6.48
C SER A 46 2.48 12.07 -6.00
N GLY A 47 1.80 10.95 -5.69
CA GLY A 47 0.35 10.94 -5.35
C GLY A 47 -0.02 11.55 -3.99
N GLY A 48 0.96 11.73 -3.10
CA GLY A 48 0.69 12.25 -1.74
C GLY A 48 -0.01 11.23 -0.83
N LEU A 49 -0.28 11.62 0.44
CA LEU A 49 -0.85 10.72 1.47
C LEU A 49 -2.38 10.62 1.44
N GLU A 50 -3.05 11.44 0.65
CA GLU A 50 -4.52 11.48 0.55
C GLU A 50 -5.02 11.01 -0.82
N ASP A 51 -4.28 10.08 -1.44
CA ASP A 51 -4.59 9.55 -2.78
C ASP A 51 -5.76 8.55 -2.79
N ARG A 52 -6.35 8.26 -1.63
CA ARG A 52 -7.47 7.32 -1.42
C ARG A 52 -7.16 5.87 -1.80
N SER A 53 -5.88 5.55 -2.01
CA SER A 53 -5.43 4.32 -2.62
C SER A 53 -4.04 3.94 -2.08
N PHE A 54 -3.01 4.06 -2.87
CA PHE A 54 -1.70 3.43 -2.78
C PHE A 54 -0.82 3.99 -1.64
N ASN A 55 -0.51 5.30 -1.66
CA ASN A 55 0.31 5.91 -0.61
C ASN A 55 -0.45 5.96 0.72
N GLN A 56 -1.75 6.28 0.67
CA GLN A 56 -2.59 6.32 1.87
C GLN A 56 -2.59 4.96 2.58
N SER A 57 -2.80 3.86 1.86
CA SER A 57 -2.81 2.50 2.43
C SER A 57 -1.46 2.14 3.09
N SER A 58 -0.34 2.48 2.42
CA SER A 58 1.00 2.27 2.97
C SER A 58 1.23 3.08 4.25
N TRP A 59 0.80 4.34 4.25
CA TRP A 59 0.94 5.23 5.40
C TRP A 59 0.07 4.80 6.58
N GLU A 60 -1.17 4.41 6.34
CA GLU A 60 -2.06 3.90 7.39
C GLU A 60 -1.47 2.66 8.07
N GLY A 61 -0.81 1.77 7.31
CA GLY A 61 -0.11 0.62 7.87
C GLY A 61 1.05 1.00 8.78
N LEU A 62 1.82 2.02 8.44
CA LEU A 62 2.89 2.52 9.30
C LEU A 62 2.36 3.23 10.55
N GLN A 63 1.23 3.94 10.45
CA GLN A 63 0.55 4.52 11.61
C GLN A 63 -0.02 3.44 12.55
N GLU A 64 -0.52 2.34 11.99
CA GLU A 64 -0.95 1.18 12.78
C GLU A 64 0.25 0.54 13.49
N ALA A 65 1.36 0.34 12.79
CA ALA A 65 2.60 -0.17 13.38
C ALA A 65 3.14 0.78 14.48
N GLU A 66 3.06 2.10 14.29
CA GLU A 66 3.38 3.10 15.32
C GLU A 66 2.54 2.90 16.58
N ALA A 67 1.23 2.68 16.40
CA ALA A 67 0.31 2.47 17.52
C ALA A 67 0.52 1.11 18.20
N GLU A 68 0.84 0.05 17.44
CA GLU A 68 1.01 -1.31 17.97
C GLU A 68 2.37 -1.49 18.66
N TYR A 69 3.45 -1.02 18.04
CA TYR A 69 4.82 -1.28 18.50
C TYR A 69 5.46 -0.11 19.24
N GLY A 70 4.84 1.09 19.22
CA GLY A 70 5.38 2.28 19.89
C GLY A 70 6.62 2.87 19.22
N ILE A 71 6.78 2.63 17.92
CA ILE A 71 7.83 3.24 17.09
C ILE A 71 7.45 4.66 16.69
N GLU A 72 8.37 5.39 16.05
CA GLU A 72 8.08 6.67 15.40
C GLU A 72 7.99 6.48 13.88
N ALA A 73 6.87 6.87 13.26
CA ALA A 73 6.68 6.88 11.82
C ALA A 73 6.59 8.31 11.28
N GLU A 74 7.27 8.59 10.16
CA GLU A 74 7.18 9.87 9.45
C GLU A 74 7.20 9.64 7.95
N ALA A 75 6.36 10.38 7.21
CA ALA A 75 6.32 10.35 5.75
C ALA A 75 6.98 11.59 5.14
N LEU A 76 7.87 11.34 4.18
CA LEU A 76 8.43 12.35 3.29
C LEU A 76 7.64 12.33 1.99
N VAL A 77 6.81 13.33 1.80
CA VAL A 77 5.90 13.42 0.65
C VAL A 77 6.62 14.01 -0.55
N SER A 78 6.61 13.29 -1.67
CA SER A 78 7.11 13.78 -2.95
C SER A 78 5.97 14.43 -3.73
N THR A 79 6.23 15.60 -4.30
CA THR A 79 5.27 16.36 -5.11
C THR A 79 5.57 16.26 -6.61
N GLY A 80 6.60 15.51 -6.97
CA GLY A 80 7.02 15.26 -8.35
C GLY A 80 8.33 14.48 -8.40
N GLU A 81 8.73 14.04 -9.57
CA GLU A 81 9.92 13.19 -9.79
C GLU A 81 11.22 13.79 -9.21
N THR A 82 11.33 15.12 -9.16
CA THR A 82 12.53 15.82 -8.64
C THR A 82 12.69 15.70 -7.14
N ASP A 83 11.64 15.31 -6.41
CA ASP A 83 11.65 15.17 -4.95
C ASP A 83 12.04 13.74 -4.52
N LEU A 84 11.91 12.75 -5.40
CA LEU A 84 12.04 11.33 -5.07
C LEU A 84 13.41 10.99 -4.44
N ALA A 85 14.49 11.18 -5.17
CA ALA A 85 15.83 10.87 -4.68
C ALA A 85 16.25 11.75 -3.47
N PRO A 86 16.01 13.08 -3.45
CA PRO A 86 16.26 13.91 -2.27
C PRO A 86 15.49 13.45 -1.02
N ASN A 87 14.26 12.97 -1.16
CA ASN A 87 13.49 12.46 -0.04
C ASN A 87 14.04 11.12 0.49
N VAL A 88 14.52 10.23 -0.38
CA VAL A 88 15.21 9.00 0.07
C VAL A 88 16.51 9.35 0.80
N GLU A 89 17.32 10.32 0.28
CA GLU A 89 18.51 10.81 0.97
C GLU A 89 18.16 11.38 2.36
N GLN A 90 17.08 12.15 2.47
CA GLN A 90 16.62 12.70 3.74
C GLN A 90 16.13 11.58 4.69
N ALA A 91 15.44 10.57 4.18
CA ALA A 91 15.00 9.41 4.96
C ALA A 91 16.20 8.67 5.56
N VAL A 92 17.23 8.40 4.76
CA VAL A 92 18.50 7.78 5.22
C VAL A 92 19.21 8.65 6.27
N ALA A 93 19.27 9.96 6.04
CA ALA A 93 19.92 10.90 6.96
C ALA A 93 19.19 11.01 8.33
N SER A 94 17.95 10.54 8.44
CA SER A 94 17.23 10.50 9.72
C SER A 94 17.80 9.50 10.72
N GLY A 95 18.55 8.48 10.24
CA GLY A 95 19.12 7.43 11.06
C GLY A 95 18.12 6.38 11.53
N CYS A 96 16.95 6.27 10.92
CA CYS A 96 15.97 5.22 11.20
C CYS A 96 16.44 3.86 10.67
N GLY A 97 16.05 2.78 11.35
CA GLY A 97 16.42 1.41 10.98
C GLY A 97 15.66 0.84 9.80
N LEU A 98 14.50 1.42 9.46
CA LEU A 98 13.68 1.02 8.31
C LEU A 98 13.31 2.23 7.45
N ILE A 99 13.48 2.08 6.13
CA ILE A 99 13.01 3.04 5.12
C ILE A 99 12.08 2.31 4.16
N VAL A 100 10.88 2.85 4.01
CA VAL A 100 9.85 2.36 3.08
C VAL A 100 9.75 3.31 1.91
N THR A 101 9.99 2.84 0.70
CA THR A 101 9.80 3.59 -0.54
C THR A 101 8.57 3.05 -1.27
N VAL A 102 7.65 3.95 -1.65
CA VAL A 102 6.34 3.57 -2.18
C VAL A 102 6.24 3.98 -3.65
N GLY A 103 6.34 2.99 -4.52
CA GLY A 103 6.23 3.15 -5.98
C GLY A 103 7.52 2.82 -6.74
N PHE A 104 7.33 2.31 -7.95
CA PHE A 104 8.39 1.86 -8.85
C PHE A 104 9.39 2.99 -9.22
N GLU A 105 8.94 4.23 -9.21
CA GLU A 105 9.77 5.42 -9.52
C GLU A 105 10.91 5.62 -8.53
N LEU A 106 10.81 5.01 -7.35
CA LEU A 106 11.82 5.07 -6.29
C LEU A 106 12.88 3.97 -6.37
N ALA A 107 12.80 3.06 -7.35
CA ALA A 107 13.68 1.90 -7.47
C ALA A 107 15.17 2.27 -7.52
N ASP A 108 15.56 3.20 -8.40
CA ASP A 108 16.96 3.59 -8.56
C ASP A 108 17.51 4.26 -7.29
N ALA A 109 16.73 5.15 -6.67
CA ALA A 109 17.12 5.80 -5.42
C ALA A 109 17.22 4.79 -4.25
N THR A 110 16.29 3.85 -4.18
CA THR A 110 16.30 2.78 -3.18
C THR A 110 17.56 1.92 -3.33
N LEU A 111 17.89 1.49 -4.57
CA LEU A 111 19.08 0.68 -4.84
C LEU A 111 20.37 1.41 -4.46
N GLU A 112 20.50 2.68 -4.87
CA GLU A 112 21.69 3.50 -4.57
C GLU A 112 21.92 3.63 -3.05
N HIS A 113 20.85 3.99 -2.32
CA HIS A 113 20.95 4.23 -0.89
C HIS A 113 21.07 2.93 -0.08
N ALA A 114 20.40 1.86 -0.48
CA ALA A 114 20.55 0.55 0.16
C ALA A 114 21.98 0.01 0.03
N ALA A 115 22.60 0.11 -1.14
CA ALA A 115 23.97 -0.31 -1.36
C ALA A 115 24.98 0.52 -0.52
N ALA A 116 24.69 1.79 -0.28
CA ALA A 116 25.55 2.67 0.53
C ALA A 116 25.38 2.50 2.05
N ASN A 117 24.24 1.94 2.51
CA ASN A 117 23.86 1.82 3.92
C ASN A 117 23.37 0.39 4.23
N PRO A 118 24.27 -0.60 4.24
CA PRO A 118 23.87 -2.01 4.40
C PRO A 118 23.29 -2.34 5.80
N GLU A 119 23.41 -1.44 6.76
CA GLU A 119 22.84 -1.57 8.11
C GLU A 119 21.38 -1.10 8.20
N ILE A 120 20.87 -0.42 7.18
CA ILE A 120 19.49 0.05 7.13
C ILE A 120 18.66 -0.97 6.35
N ALA A 121 17.50 -1.36 6.90
CA ALA A 121 16.51 -2.15 6.17
C ALA A 121 15.69 -1.23 5.25
N PHE A 122 15.47 -1.69 4.02
CA PHE A 122 14.59 -1.02 3.07
C PHE A 122 13.43 -1.93 2.69
N ALA A 123 12.26 -1.36 2.47
CA ALA A 123 11.15 -2.02 1.79
C ALA A 123 10.71 -1.16 0.61
N ILE A 124 10.47 -1.77 -0.53
CA ILE A 124 9.95 -1.07 -1.71
C ILE A 124 8.63 -1.67 -2.16
N VAL A 125 7.61 -0.83 -2.31
CA VAL A 125 6.26 -1.26 -2.70
C VAL A 125 6.09 -1.16 -4.21
N ASP A 126 5.55 -2.22 -4.82
CA ASP A 126 5.28 -2.37 -6.26
C ASP A 126 6.51 -2.33 -7.16
N GLU A 127 7.67 -2.70 -6.64
CA GLU A 127 8.87 -2.87 -7.44
C GLU A 127 9.81 -3.90 -6.80
N THR A 128 10.72 -4.42 -7.60
CA THR A 128 11.75 -5.37 -7.16
C THR A 128 13.13 -4.74 -7.34
N VAL A 129 13.85 -4.62 -6.24
CA VAL A 129 15.23 -4.13 -6.19
C VAL A 129 16.14 -5.24 -5.66
N ASP A 130 17.15 -5.63 -6.44
CA ASP A 130 18.09 -6.70 -6.08
C ASP A 130 19.19 -6.16 -5.14
N ALA A 131 18.93 -6.19 -3.84
CA ALA A 131 19.88 -5.84 -2.79
C ALA A 131 19.61 -6.64 -1.50
N GLU A 132 20.66 -6.98 -0.76
CA GLU A 132 20.58 -7.87 0.43
C GLU A 132 19.76 -7.27 1.59
N ASN A 133 19.59 -5.95 1.62
CA ASN A 133 18.85 -5.21 2.64
C ASN A 133 17.59 -4.52 2.11
N VAL A 134 17.10 -4.92 0.92
CA VAL A 134 15.83 -4.43 0.36
C VAL A 134 14.83 -5.57 0.29
N LYS A 135 13.66 -5.38 0.89
CA LYS A 135 12.51 -6.29 0.77
C LYS A 135 11.53 -5.74 -0.29
N PRO A 136 11.38 -6.40 -1.44
CA PRO A 136 10.27 -6.13 -2.35
C PRO A 136 8.93 -6.45 -1.70
N VAL A 137 7.94 -5.57 -1.86
CA VAL A 137 6.55 -5.74 -1.41
C VAL A 137 5.67 -5.66 -2.63
N VAL A 138 5.33 -6.81 -3.18
CA VAL A 138 4.59 -6.95 -4.45
C VAL A 138 3.30 -7.73 -4.22
N PHE A 139 2.36 -7.59 -5.14
CA PHE A 139 1.03 -8.17 -4.98
C PHE A 139 0.57 -8.78 -6.31
N ASP A 140 0.13 -10.01 -6.29
CA ASP A 140 -0.52 -10.65 -7.45
C ASP A 140 -1.98 -10.20 -7.56
N THR A 141 -2.15 -8.94 -7.92
CA THR A 141 -3.47 -8.31 -8.05
C THR A 141 -4.27 -8.88 -9.22
N ALA A 142 -3.64 -9.59 -10.16
CA ALA A 142 -4.36 -10.29 -11.22
C ALA A 142 -5.37 -11.30 -10.65
N GLN A 143 -5.05 -11.98 -9.55
CA GLN A 143 -5.93 -12.95 -8.91
C GLN A 143 -7.25 -12.31 -8.45
N ALA A 144 -7.18 -11.19 -7.71
CA ALA A 144 -8.37 -10.49 -7.24
C ALA A 144 -9.09 -9.74 -8.38
N SER A 145 -8.35 -9.18 -9.35
CA SER A 145 -8.91 -8.54 -10.53
C SER A 145 -9.65 -9.52 -11.44
N TYR A 146 -9.22 -10.78 -11.48
CA TYR A 146 -9.94 -11.83 -12.19
C TYR A 146 -11.35 -12.04 -11.61
N LEU A 147 -11.47 -12.08 -10.27
CA LEU A 147 -12.76 -12.14 -9.60
C LEU A 147 -13.61 -10.90 -9.89
N ALA A 148 -12.98 -9.72 -9.86
CA ALA A 148 -13.64 -8.45 -10.17
C ALA A 148 -14.11 -8.36 -11.63
N GLY A 149 -13.33 -8.87 -12.58
CA GLY A 149 -13.71 -8.95 -14.00
C GLY A 149 -14.88 -9.91 -14.24
N TYR A 150 -14.89 -11.07 -13.57
CA TYR A 150 -16.00 -12.01 -13.58
C TYR A 150 -17.27 -11.38 -13.01
N LEU A 151 -17.18 -10.71 -11.88
CA LEU A 151 -18.25 -9.93 -11.29
C LEU A 151 -18.79 -8.86 -12.25
N ALA A 152 -17.88 -8.05 -12.82
CA ALA A 152 -18.25 -6.98 -13.76
C ALA A 152 -19.06 -7.50 -14.94
N ALA A 153 -18.63 -8.61 -15.52
CA ALA A 153 -19.36 -9.25 -16.62
C ALA A 153 -20.73 -9.76 -16.18
N GLY A 154 -20.83 -10.31 -14.97
CA GLY A 154 -22.07 -10.87 -14.42
C GLY A 154 -23.14 -9.82 -14.09
N VAL A 155 -22.74 -8.62 -13.68
CA VAL A 155 -23.67 -7.53 -13.33
C VAL A 155 -23.91 -6.55 -14.49
N SER A 156 -23.07 -6.58 -15.54
CA SER A 156 -23.25 -5.70 -16.70
C SER A 156 -24.59 -5.92 -17.39
N ARG A 157 -25.31 -4.83 -17.63
CA ARG A 157 -26.61 -4.82 -18.33
C ARG A 157 -26.45 -4.55 -19.82
N THR A 158 -25.36 -3.91 -20.20
CA THR A 158 -25.06 -3.54 -21.58
C THR A 158 -24.22 -4.60 -22.30
N GLY A 159 -23.57 -5.48 -21.57
CA GLY A 159 -22.58 -6.41 -22.08
C GLY A 159 -21.27 -5.73 -22.47
N VAL A 160 -20.97 -4.55 -21.91
CA VAL A 160 -19.73 -3.82 -22.14
C VAL A 160 -19.19 -3.33 -20.80
N VAL A 161 -17.95 -3.70 -20.49
CA VAL A 161 -17.20 -3.24 -19.33
C VAL A 161 -15.90 -2.60 -19.80
N ALA A 162 -15.19 -1.87 -18.93
CA ALA A 162 -13.94 -1.23 -19.33
C ALA A 162 -12.92 -1.20 -18.19
N THR A 163 -11.65 -1.11 -18.56
CA THR A 163 -10.54 -0.82 -17.65
C THR A 163 -9.57 0.16 -18.29
N PHE A 164 -8.85 0.91 -17.48
CA PHE A 164 -7.76 1.76 -17.91
C PHE A 164 -6.76 1.94 -16.78
N GLY A 165 -5.52 2.33 -17.11
CA GLY A 165 -4.46 2.58 -16.16
C GLY A 165 -4.08 4.06 -16.05
N GLY A 166 -3.36 4.40 -14.98
CA GLY A 166 -2.64 5.67 -14.86
C GLY A 166 -1.44 5.69 -15.80
N GLY A 167 -0.63 4.64 -15.80
CA GLY A 167 0.52 4.43 -16.66
C GLY A 167 0.67 2.97 -17.09
N ASN A 168 1.42 2.73 -18.18
CA ASN A 168 1.71 1.38 -18.64
C ASN A 168 2.91 0.81 -17.88
N GLN A 169 2.64 0.27 -16.68
CA GLN A 169 3.65 -0.32 -15.81
C GLN A 169 3.16 -1.67 -15.25
N PRO A 170 4.07 -2.61 -14.91
CA PRO A 170 3.72 -3.93 -14.41
C PRO A 170 2.68 -3.95 -13.28
N PRO A 171 2.81 -3.15 -12.19
CA PRO A 171 1.82 -3.16 -11.09
C PRO A 171 0.44 -2.62 -11.49
N VAL A 172 0.32 -1.93 -12.62
CA VAL A 172 -0.95 -1.45 -13.20
C VAL A 172 -1.54 -2.47 -14.18
N THR A 173 -0.73 -2.94 -15.12
CA THR A 173 -1.19 -3.86 -16.17
C THR A 173 -1.60 -5.22 -15.61
N LEU A 174 -1.03 -5.60 -14.46
CA LEU A 174 -1.40 -6.80 -13.71
C LEU A 174 -2.90 -6.83 -13.33
N PHE A 175 -3.43 -5.71 -12.83
CA PHE A 175 -4.88 -5.59 -12.58
C PHE A 175 -5.69 -5.73 -13.87
N MET A 176 -5.22 -5.06 -14.95
CA MET A 176 -5.94 -5.03 -16.22
C MET A 176 -5.96 -6.41 -16.88
N ASP A 177 -4.88 -7.18 -16.77
CA ASP A 177 -4.78 -8.57 -17.24
C ASP A 177 -5.79 -9.47 -16.53
N GLY A 178 -5.79 -9.45 -15.19
CA GLY A 178 -6.74 -10.24 -14.40
C GLY A 178 -8.19 -9.87 -14.72
N PHE A 179 -8.49 -8.58 -14.85
CA PHE A 179 -9.83 -8.11 -15.16
C PHE A 179 -10.37 -8.66 -16.50
N VAL A 180 -9.58 -8.56 -17.58
CA VAL A 180 -10.04 -9.04 -18.89
C VAL A 180 -10.14 -10.56 -18.93
N ASP A 181 -9.28 -11.28 -18.23
CA ASP A 181 -9.36 -12.74 -18.09
C ASP A 181 -10.62 -13.17 -17.31
N GLY A 182 -10.98 -12.46 -16.24
CA GLY A 182 -12.22 -12.67 -15.51
C GLY A 182 -13.46 -12.49 -16.38
N VAL A 183 -13.48 -11.44 -17.20
CA VAL A 183 -14.56 -11.22 -18.20
C VAL A 183 -14.61 -12.37 -19.22
N ALA A 184 -13.46 -12.80 -19.70
CA ALA A 184 -13.38 -13.93 -20.63
C ALA A 184 -13.90 -15.21 -20.00
N LYS A 185 -13.56 -15.46 -18.74
CA LYS A 185 -14.03 -16.63 -17.97
C LYS A 185 -15.54 -16.62 -17.78
N TYR A 186 -16.14 -15.47 -17.46
CA TYR A 186 -17.59 -15.33 -17.39
C TYR A 186 -18.25 -15.70 -18.72
N ASN A 187 -17.70 -15.20 -19.82
CA ASN A 187 -18.20 -15.52 -21.16
C ASN A 187 -18.11 -17.03 -21.49
N GLU A 188 -17.00 -17.68 -21.08
CA GLU A 188 -16.82 -19.12 -21.24
C GLU A 188 -17.89 -19.92 -20.50
N VAL A 189 -18.11 -19.57 -19.23
CA VAL A 189 -19.04 -20.30 -18.34
C VAL A 189 -20.49 -20.10 -18.78
N HIS A 190 -20.86 -18.89 -19.12
CA HIS A 190 -22.28 -18.53 -19.40
C HIS A 190 -22.63 -18.50 -20.90
N GLY A 191 -21.65 -18.69 -21.81
CA GLY A 191 -21.89 -18.61 -23.24
C GLY A 191 -22.30 -17.21 -23.71
N THR A 192 -21.82 -16.17 -23.04
CA THR A 192 -22.08 -14.75 -23.32
C THR A 192 -20.98 -14.15 -24.18
N ALA A 193 -21.08 -12.86 -24.49
CA ALA A 193 -20.09 -12.11 -25.28
C ALA A 193 -19.90 -10.69 -24.69
N VAL A 194 -19.73 -10.59 -23.39
CA VAL A 194 -19.38 -9.33 -22.70
C VAL A 194 -18.02 -8.87 -23.21
N ARG A 195 -17.92 -7.60 -23.60
CA ARG A 195 -16.69 -7.01 -24.11
C ARG A 195 -16.00 -6.18 -23.02
N ALA A 196 -14.73 -6.41 -22.84
CA ALA A 196 -13.86 -5.52 -22.05
C ALA A 196 -13.20 -4.52 -23.01
N LEU A 197 -13.32 -3.22 -22.71
CA LEU A 197 -12.68 -2.13 -23.42
C LEU A 197 -11.46 -1.64 -22.64
N GLY A 198 -10.53 -0.99 -23.34
CA GLY A 198 -9.43 -0.23 -22.74
C GLY A 198 -8.17 -1.04 -22.46
N TRP A 199 -8.17 -2.35 -22.67
CA TRP A 199 -6.96 -3.19 -22.53
C TRP A 199 -6.96 -4.35 -23.51
N ASP A 200 -5.84 -4.52 -24.20
CA ASP A 200 -5.50 -5.69 -24.99
C ASP A 200 -4.34 -6.43 -24.32
N LYS A 201 -4.66 -7.50 -23.59
CA LYS A 201 -3.67 -8.31 -22.88
C LYS A 201 -2.65 -8.95 -23.81
N ALA A 202 -3.03 -9.35 -25.01
CA ALA A 202 -2.12 -10.03 -25.93
C ALA A 202 -1.05 -9.08 -26.49
N GLU A 203 -1.41 -7.83 -26.71
CA GLU A 203 -0.51 -6.79 -27.22
C GLU A 203 0.15 -5.99 -26.07
N GLN A 204 -0.33 -6.19 -24.80
CA GLN A 204 0.08 -5.39 -23.62
C GLN A 204 -0.03 -3.89 -23.87
N ASP A 205 -1.14 -3.50 -24.50
CA ASP A 205 -1.43 -2.12 -24.88
C ASP A 205 -2.89 -1.76 -24.55
N GLY A 206 -3.14 -0.48 -24.30
CA GLY A 206 -4.48 -0.04 -23.94
C GLY A 206 -4.59 1.44 -23.62
N ALA A 207 -5.58 1.76 -22.80
CA ALA A 207 -5.93 3.11 -22.44
C ALA A 207 -5.27 3.53 -21.12
N PHE A 208 -4.50 4.63 -21.16
CA PHE A 208 -3.84 5.20 -20.01
C PHE A 208 -4.06 6.70 -19.94
N THR A 209 -4.18 7.25 -18.73
CA THR A 209 -4.27 8.70 -18.50
C THR A 209 -2.92 9.41 -18.61
N GLY A 210 -1.82 8.65 -18.44
CA GLY A 210 -0.45 9.15 -18.49
C GLY A 210 0.05 9.78 -17.19
N ASP A 211 -0.74 9.76 -16.13
CA ASP A 211 -0.40 10.15 -14.76
C ASP A 211 -1.41 9.58 -13.75
N PHE A 212 -1.15 9.81 -12.45
CA PHE A 212 -2.00 9.36 -11.33
C PHE A 212 -2.63 10.52 -10.54
N GLU A 213 -2.60 11.75 -11.09
CA GLU A 213 -2.97 12.98 -10.38
C GLU A 213 -4.13 13.74 -11.03
N ASP A 214 -4.22 13.78 -12.36
CA ASP A 214 -5.24 14.56 -13.07
C ASP A 214 -6.59 13.84 -13.17
N ILE A 215 -7.45 14.05 -12.18
CA ILE A 215 -8.81 13.51 -12.08
C ILE A 215 -9.63 13.76 -13.35
N ASN A 216 -9.41 14.89 -14.06
CA ASN A 216 -10.17 15.20 -15.27
C ASN A 216 -9.84 14.26 -16.43
N LYS A 217 -8.62 13.75 -16.51
CA LYS A 217 -8.23 12.75 -17.50
C LYS A 217 -8.98 11.45 -17.28
N GLY A 218 -9.05 10.98 -16.01
CA GLY A 218 -9.85 9.81 -15.66
C GLY A 218 -11.33 9.96 -16.00
N LYS A 219 -11.89 11.14 -15.70
CA LYS A 219 -13.27 11.45 -16.05
C LYS A 219 -13.51 11.42 -17.56
N ALA A 220 -12.67 12.09 -18.34
CA ALA A 220 -12.81 12.15 -19.79
C ALA A 220 -12.68 10.76 -20.45
N LEU A 221 -11.74 9.94 -19.97
CA LEU A 221 -11.56 8.58 -20.49
C LEU A 221 -12.75 7.69 -20.16
N THR A 222 -13.26 7.79 -18.94
CA THR A 222 -14.46 7.07 -18.49
C THR A 222 -15.69 7.47 -19.28
N GLU A 223 -15.92 8.76 -19.51
CA GLU A 223 -17.02 9.22 -20.37
C GLU A 223 -16.93 8.64 -21.77
N GLY A 224 -15.73 8.53 -22.34
CA GLY A 224 -15.49 7.89 -23.63
C GLY A 224 -15.86 6.40 -23.63
N PHE A 225 -15.66 5.65 -22.55
CA PHE A 225 -16.10 4.26 -22.41
C PHE A 225 -17.61 4.15 -22.21
N ILE A 226 -18.21 5.02 -21.42
CA ILE A 226 -19.65 5.08 -21.23
C ILE A 226 -20.37 5.36 -22.56
N ASP A 227 -19.82 6.24 -23.40
CA ASP A 227 -20.37 6.54 -24.74
C ASP A 227 -20.27 5.34 -25.69
N GLN A 228 -19.35 4.39 -25.43
CA GLN A 228 -19.22 3.11 -26.12
C GLN A 228 -20.06 2.00 -25.49
N GLY A 229 -20.82 2.31 -24.45
CA GLY A 229 -21.78 1.45 -23.78
C GLY A 229 -21.26 0.77 -22.51
N ALA A 230 -20.07 1.09 -22.02
CA ALA A 230 -19.58 0.50 -20.78
C ALA A 230 -20.41 0.93 -19.57
N ASP A 231 -20.79 -0.03 -18.72
CA ASP A 231 -21.58 0.20 -17.50
C ASP A 231 -20.90 -0.32 -16.22
N VAL A 232 -19.71 -0.92 -16.34
CA VAL A 232 -18.80 -1.21 -15.22
C VAL A 232 -17.40 -0.82 -15.62
N ILE A 233 -16.70 -0.04 -14.80
CA ILE A 233 -15.39 0.52 -15.09
C ILE A 233 -14.42 0.17 -13.94
N LEU A 234 -13.23 -0.35 -14.26
CA LEU A 234 -12.09 -0.54 -13.36
C LEU A 234 -10.99 0.48 -13.70
N PRO A 235 -10.88 1.62 -13.00
CA PRO A 235 -9.78 2.56 -13.16
C PRO A 235 -8.58 2.14 -12.29
N VAL A 236 -7.48 1.69 -12.91
CA VAL A 236 -6.24 1.35 -12.20
C VAL A 236 -5.32 2.58 -12.22
N ALA A 237 -5.71 3.62 -11.51
CA ALA A 237 -5.13 4.94 -11.70
C ALA A 237 -5.07 5.81 -10.42
N GLY A 238 -5.11 5.19 -9.23
CA GLY A 238 -5.06 5.93 -7.97
C GLY A 238 -6.10 7.05 -7.92
N GLN A 239 -5.70 8.26 -7.50
CA GLN A 239 -6.59 9.42 -7.38
C GLN A 239 -7.31 9.78 -8.69
N VAL A 240 -6.70 9.55 -9.84
CA VAL A 240 -7.34 9.78 -11.16
C VAL A 240 -8.63 8.97 -11.33
N GLY A 241 -8.73 7.83 -10.65
CA GLY A 241 -9.94 7.01 -10.58
C GLY A 241 -11.16 7.72 -9.98
N GLU A 242 -10.99 8.79 -9.17
CA GLU A 242 -12.12 9.60 -8.69
C GLU A 242 -12.86 10.26 -9.86
N GLY A 243 -12.18 10.53 -10.96
CA GLY A 243 -12.79 10.99 -12.19
C GLY A 243 -13.78 9.99 -12.78
N ALA A 244 -13.44 8.69 -12.68
CA ALA A 244 -14.37 7.62 -13.10
C ALA A 244 -15.62 7.56 -12.22
N ALA A 245 -15.44 7.67 -10.90
CA ALA A 245 -16.57 7.72 -9.96
C ALA A 245 -17.46 8.95 -10.21
N SER A 246 -16.86 10.11 -10.47
CA SER A 246 -17.56 11.35 -10.82
C SER A 246 -18.39 11.17 -12.11
N ALA A 247 -17.80 10.62 -13.18
CA ALA A 247 -18.51 10.33 -14.43
C ALA A 247 -19.66 9.34 -14.21
N ALA A 248 -19.44 8.29 -13.41
CA ALA A 248 -20.46 7.29 -13.09
C ALA A 248 -21.68 7.91 -12.36
N VAL A 249 -21.44 8.78 -11.38
CA VAL A 249 -22.50 9.51 -10.65
C VAL A 249 -23.27 10.42 -11.61
N GLU A 250 -22.59 11.21 -12.43
CA GLU A 250 -23.23 12.16 -13.34
C GLU A 250 -24.07 11.47 -14.44
N ARG A 251 -23.58 10.37 -14.99
CA ARG A 251 -24.25 9.63 -16.08
C ARG A 251 -25.36 8.72 -15.57
N GLY A 252 -25.22 8.22 -14.36
CA GLY A 252 -26.12 7.24 -13.75
C GLY A 252 -26.14 5.88 -14.45
N GLY A 253 -26.38 4.84 -13.69
CA GLY A 253 -26.43 3.47 -14.20
C GLY A 253 -25.07 2.88 -14.59
N VAL A 254 -23.99 3.46 -14.13
CA VAL A 254 -22.61 2.98 -14.28
C VAL A 254 -22.05 2.68 -12.90
N SER A 255 -21.31 1.60 -12.78
CA SER A 255 -20.62 1.19 -11.55
C SER A 255 -19.11 1.28 -11.72
N VAL A 256 -18.41 1.50 -10.62
CA VAL A 256 -16.94 1.56 -10.57
C VAL A 256 -16.42 0.47 -9.64
N ILE A 257 -15.35 -0.19 -10.05
CA ILE A 257 -14.57 -1.07 -9.21
C ILE A 257 -13.30 -0.29 -8.82
N TRP A 258 -13.13 -0.03 -7.51
CA TRP A 258 -11.98 0.71 -7.02
C TRP A 258 -10.75 -0.18 -6.90
N VAL A 259 -9.57 0.40 -6.58
CA VAL A 259 -8.31 -0.33 -6.42
C VAL A 259 -7.61 0.01 -5.10
N ASP A 260 -6.74 -0.88 -4.67
CA ASP A 260 -5.87 -0.85 -3.49
C ASP A 260 -6.62 -0.86 -2.17
N SER A 261 -7.44 0.13 -1.91
CA SER A 261 -8.27 0.27 -0.70
C SER A 261 -9.75 0.05 -1.02
N ASP A 262 -10.59 -0.11 0.01
CA ASP A 262 -12.04 -0.14 -0.19
C ASP A 262 -12.56 1.27 -0.51
N GLY A 263 -12.85 1.52 -1.79
CA GLY A 263 -13.34 2.81 -2.27
C GLY A 263 -14.67 3.25 -1.65
N TYR A 264 -15.50 2.33 -1.15
CA TYR A 264 -16.70 2.68 -0.42
C TYR A 264 -16.38 3.39 0.90
N GLU A 265 -15.28 3.02 1.55
CA GLU A 265 -14.84 3.61 2.82
C GLU A 265 -13.93 4.82 2.61
N THR A 266 -13.04 4.79 1.61
CA THR A 266 -11.99 5.81 1.43
C THR A 266 -12.42 7.01 0.59
N LEU A 267 -13.34 6.81 -0.37
CA LEU A 267 -13.83 7.90 -1.22
C LEU A 267 -14.88 8.76 -0.53
N SER A 268 -15.14 9.94 -1.10
CA SER A 268 -16.24 10.80 -0.66
C SER A 268 -17.58 10.07 -0.71
N ALA A 269 -18.43 10.30 0.29
CA ALA A 269 -19.71 9.60 0.44
C ALA A 269 -20.64 9.71 -0.80
N GLU A 270 -20.47 10.74 -1.63
CA GLU A 270 -21.21 10.92 -2.88
C GLU A 270 -20.91 9.84 -3.92
N PHE A 271 -19.74 9.17 -3.85
CA PHE A 271 -19.35 8.10 -4.76
C PHE A 271 -19.83 6.71 -4.32
N ARG A 272 -20.20 6.52 -3.05
CA ARG A 272 -20.65 5.22 -2.52
C ARG A 272 -21.70 4.52 -3.39
N PRO A 273 -22.73 5.24 -3.92
CA PRO A 273 -23.77 4.61 -4.73
C PRO A 273 -23.30 4.00 -6.05
N VAL A 274 -22.08 4.28 -6.48
CA VAL A 274 -21.52 3.76 -7.73
C VAL A 274 -20.38 2.77 -7.52
N ILE A 275 -19.88 2.58 -6.29
CA ILE A 275 -18.82 1.62 -5.99
C ILE A 275 -19.41 0.22 -5.88
N LEU A 276 -19.07 -0.64 -6.86
CA LEU A 276 -19.52 -2.03 -6.90
C LEU A 276 -18.75 -2.92 -5.94
N THR A 277 -17.46 -2.79 -5.96
CA THR A 277 -16.45 -3.44 -5.10
C THR A 277 -15.12 -2.73 -5.28
N SER A 278 -14.07 -3.26 -4.67
CA SER A 278 -12.69 -2.81 -4.86
C SER A 278 -11.78 -4.02 -4.99
N VAL A 279 -10.76 -3.93 -5.85
CA VAL A 279 -9.64 -4.89 -5.85
C VAL A 279 -8.66 -4.42 -4.79
N LEU A 280 -8.66 -5.11 -3.66
CA LEU A 280 -7.85 -4.74 -2.50
C LEU A 280 -6.41 -5.21 -2.65
N LYS A 281 -5.50 -4.34 -2.26
CA LYS A 281 -4.08 -4.60 -2.04
C LYS A 281 -3.78 -4.29 -0.57
N ARG A 282 -3.50 -5.34 0.22
CA ARG A 282 -3.32 -5.23 1.68
C ARG A 282 -1.95 -4.68 2.04
N THR A 283 -1.59 -3.54 1.47
CA THR A 283 -0.32 -2.86 1.74
C THR A 283 -0.20 -2.47 3.21
N GLN A 284 -1.31 -2.07 3.83
CA GLN A 284 -1.39 -1.77 5.27
C GLN A 284 -0.89 -2.94 6.12
N ASP A 285 -1.43 -4.14 5.91
CA ASP A 285 -1.04 -5.35 6.66
C ASP A 285 0.44 -5.70 6.43
N ALA A 286 0.92 -5.54 5.19
CA ALA A 286 2.33 -5.78 4.84
C ALA A 286 3.27 -4.82 5.60
N MET A 287 2.91 -3.54 5.73
CA MET A 287 3.72 -2.56 6.48
C MET A 287 3.82 -2.93 7.96
N VAL A 288 2.71 -3.29 8.60
CA VAL A 288 2.69 -3.73 10.01
C VAL A 288 3.60 -4.95 10.19
N GLN A 289 3.49 -5.95 9.30
CA GLN A 289 4.33 -7.13 9.35
C GLN A 289 5.82 -6.81 9.20
N ILE A 290 6.21 -5.97 8.23
CA ILE A 290 7.62 -5.64 7.96
C ILE A 290 8.24 -4.86 9.14
N VAL A 291 7.49 -3.95 9.75
CA VAL A 291 7.94 -3.26 10.97
C VAL A 291 8.16 -4.27 12.10
N GLY A 292 7.24 -5.21 12.31
CA GLY A 292 7.40 -6.28 13.28
C GLY A 292 8.63 -7.15 13.01
N ASP A 293 8.87 -7.54 11.75
CA ASP A 293 10.04 -8.33 11.35
C ASP A 293 11.36 -7.60 11.66
N VAL A 294 11.41 -6.28 11.43
CA VAL A 294 12.59 -5.47 11.77
C VAL A 294 12.83 -5.41 13.28
N LEU A 295 11.78 -5.20 14.07
CA LEU A 295 11.88 -5.12 15.53
C LEU A 295 12.28 -6.46 16.18
N ASP A 296 11.89 -7.57 15.56
CA ASP A 296 12.18 -8.93 16.02
C ASP A 296 13.51 -9.50 15.48
N ASP A 297 14.32 -8.68 14.80
CA ASP A 297 15.57 -9.12 14.12
C ASP A 297 15.31 -10.25 13.08
N ALA A 298 14.11 -10.28 12.51
CA ALA A 298 13.64 -11.29 11.57
C ALA A 298 13.54 -10.77 10.12
N PHE A 299 13.95 -9.51 9.87
CA PHE A 299 13.92 -8.93 8.54
C PHE A 299 14.74 -9.74 7.53
N THR A 300 14.18 -9.97 6.37
CA THR A 300 14.85 -10.60 5.22
C THR A 300 14.55 -9.85 3.94
N SER A 301 15.42 -9.95 2.95
CA SER A 301 15.21 -9.41 1.61
C SER A 301 14.32 -10.30 0.71
N GLU A 302 13.84 -11.44 1.23
CA GLU A 302 12.88 -12.27 0.48
C GLU A 302 11.62 -11.46 0.21
N PRO A 303 11.10 -11.47 -1.04
CA PRO A 303 9.93 -10.71 -1.41
C PRO A 303 8.69 -11.09 -0.56
N TYR A 304 7.95 -10.09 -0.10
CA TYR A 304 6.56 -10.29 0.29
C TYR A 304 5.71 -10.30 -0.99
N VAL A 305 4.98 -11.39 -1.22
CA VAL A 305 4.04 -11.50 -2.34
C VAL A 305 2.63 -11.65 -1.79
N GLY A 306 1.82 -10.61 -1.94
CA GLY A 306 0.40 -10.65 -1.57
C GLY A 306 -0.42 -11.43 -2.58
N THR A 307 -1.17 -12.44 -2.14
CA THR A 307 -2.00 -13.33 -2.97
C THR A 307 -3.37 -13.52 -2.35
N LEU A 308 -4.32 -14.15 -3.07
CA LEU A 308 -5.60 -14.59 -2.47
C LEU A 308 -5.39 -15.62 -1.35
N GLU A 309 -4.35 -16.46 -1.44
CA GLU A 309 -4.07 -17.49 -0.45
C GLU A 309 -3.70 -16.90 0.92
N ASN A 310 -2.84 -15.88 0.94
CA ASN A 310 -2.41 -15.22 2.17
C ASN A 310 -3.24 -14.00 2.55
N GLY A 311 -4.30 -13.69 1.78
CA GLY A 311 -5.15 -12.53 2.01
C GLY A 311 -4.49 -11.18 1.64
N GLY A 312 -3.33 -11.21 0.99
CA GLY A 312 -2.62 -10.00 0.54
C GLY A 312 -3.34 -9.26 -0.58
N VAL A 313 -4.20 -9.96 -1.34
CA VAL A 313 -5.16 -9.37 -2.29
C VAL A 313 -6.54 -9.98 -2.09
N GLU A 314 -7.58 -9.21 -2.31
CA GLU A 314 -8.98 -9.63 -2.19
C GLU A 314 -9.89 -8.74 -3.05
N ILE A 315 -11.20 -9.06 -3.10
CA ILE A 315 -12.23 -8.09 -3.49
C ILE A 315 -13.03 -7.65 -2.26
N ALA A 316 -13.35 -6.36 -2.19
CA ALA A 316 -14.14 -5.78 -1.11
C ALA A 316 -15.60 -6.26 -1.16
N PRO A 317 -16.38 -6.10 -0.07
CA PRO A 317 -17.82 -6.28 -0.11
C PRO A 317 -18.50 -5.42 -1.19
N TYR A 318 -19.66 -5.85 -1.64
CA TYR A 318 -20.44 -5.14 -2.67
C TYR A 318 -21.28 -3.98 -2.12
N HIS A 319 -21.23 -3.74 -0.83
CA HIS A 319 -21.88 -2.64 -0.11
C HIS A 319 -23.31 -2.32 -0.60
N ASP A 320 -23.58 -1.07 -0.99
CA ASP A 320 -24.90 -0.62 -1.45
C ASP A 320 -25.34 -1.28 -2.78
N LEU A 321 -24.38 -1.80 -3.55
CA LEU A 321 -24.63 -2.49 -4.81
C LEU A 321 -24.76 -4.01 -4.68
N ALA A 322 -24.70 -4.58 -3.45
CA ALA A 322 -24.95 -6.00 -3.21
C ALA A 322 -26.24 -6.54 -3.85
N PRO A 323 -27.35 -5.78 -3.97
CA PRO A 323 -28.54 -6.26 -4.67
C PRO A 323 -28.37 -6.53 -6.17
N LEU A 324 -27.28 -6.07 -6.80
CA LEU A 324 -26.95 -6.38 -8.20
C LEU A 324 -26.31 -7.76 -8.35
N VAL A 325 -25.75 -8.30 -7.28
CA VAL A 325 -25.04 -9.58 -7.27
C VAL A 325 -26.02 -10.66 -6.83
N THR A 326 -26.34 -11.57 -7.74
CA THR A 326 -27.22 -12.69 -7.38
C THR A 326 -26.48 -13.71 -6.50
N PRO A 327 -27.18 -14.48 -5.66
CA PRO A 327 -26.53 -15.51 -4.86
C PRO A 327 -25.77 -16.55 -5.70
N GLU A 328 -26.20 -16.81 -6.92
CA GLU A 328 -25.53 -17.73 -7.84
C GLU A 328 -24.20 -17.13 -8.33
N LEU A 329 -24.16 -15.87 -8.71
CA LEU A 329 -22.95 -15.16 -9.14
C LEU A 329 -21.95 -15.07 -7.99
N ASP A 330 -22.42 -14.75 -6.79
CA ASP A 330 -21.57 -14.71 -5.57
C ASP A 330 -20.94 -16.06 -5.28
N ALA A 331 -21.72 -17.15 -5.34
CA ALA A 331 -21.22 -18.50 -5.17
C ALA A 331 -20.19 -18.93 -6.25
N GLU A 332 -20.38 -18.47 -7.50
CA GLU A 332 -19.41 -18.70 -8.58
C GLU A 332 -18.10 -17.99 -8.32
N ILE A 333 -18.15 -16.73 -7.86
CA ILE A 333 -16.96 -15.93 -7.50
C ILE A 333 -16.21 -16.57 -6.34
N ASP A 334 -16.91 -17.05 -5.31
CA ASP A 334 -16.31 -17.80 -4.21
C ASP A 334 -15.68 -19.12 -4.68
N GLY A 335 -16.33 -19.82 -5.59
CA GLY A 335 -15.79 -21.03 -6.22
C GLY A 335 -14.50 -20.75 -7.00
N LEU A 336 -14.46 -19.66 -7.78
CA LEU A 336 -13.28 -19.24 -8.51
C LEU A 336 -12.14 -18.82 -7.58
N ARG A 337 -12.44 -18.12 -6.49
CA ARG A 337 -11.46 -17.77 -5.45
C ARG A 337 -10.79 -19.04 -4.91
N GLN A 338 -11.58 -20.05 -4.54
CA GLN A 338 -11.02 -21.31 -4.04
C GLN A 338 -10.22 -22.06 -5.13
N ALA A 339 -10.66 -22.02 -6.37
CA ALA A 339 -9.96 -22.64 -7.49
C ALA A 339 -8.61 -21.96 -7.79
N ILE A 340 -8.52 -20.64 -7.64
CA ILE A 340 -7.25 -19.90 -7.77
C ILE A 340 -6.32 -20.26 -6.59
N ILE A 341 -6.81 -20.24 -5.36
CA ILE A 341 -6.03 -20.60 -4.16
C ILE A 341 -5.50 -22.04 -4.24
N SER A 342 -6.30 -22.97 -4.76
CA SER A 342 -5.88 -24.38 -4.91
C SER A 342 -4.98 -24.62 -6.12
N GLY A 343 -4.82 -23.66 -7.02
CA GLY A 343 -4.09 -23.81 -8.28
C GLY A 343 -4.85 -24.54 -9.39
N ASP A 344 -6.17 -24.79 -9.20
CA ASP A 344 -7.03 -25.36 -10.26
C ASP A 344 -7.35 -24.36 -11.38
N VAL A 345 -7.26 -23.06 -11.05
CA VAL A 345 -7.31 -21.94 -11.99
C VAL A 345 -6.02 -21.12 -11.81
N GLU A 346 -5.26 -21.02 -12.86
CA GLU A 346 -4.07 -20.18 -12.93
C GLU A 346 -4.42 -18.85 -13.62
N VAL A 347 -4.12 -17.73 -12.96
CA VAL A 347 -4.29 -16.38 -13.51
C VAL A 347 -2.93 -15.91 -14.01
N GLU A 348 -2.71 -16.00 -15.29
CA GLU A 348 -1.43 -15.65 -15.89
C GLU A 348 -1.35 -14.16 -16.23
N SER A 349 -0.19 -13.53 -15.97
CA SER A 349 0.15 -12.20 -16.47
C SER A 349 1.66 -12.12 -16.71
N PRO A 350 2.10 -11.44 -17.79
CA PRO A 350 3.53 -11.12 -17.97
C PRO A 350 4.09 -10.23 -16.85
N SER A 351 3.21 -9.56 -16.12
CA SER A 351 3.54 -8.63 -15.02
C SER A 351 3.42 -9.28 -13.63
N ALA A 352 3.15 -10.59 -13.53
CA ALA A 352 3.04 -11.29 -12.25
C ALA A 352 4.39 -11.28 -11.50
N PRO A 353 4.36 -11.08 -10.15
CA PRO A 353 5.55 -11.04 -9.31
C PRO A 353 6.27 -12.39 -9.20
#